data_8bd545d88c9096ed5e821770aac9f7b2
#
_entry.id   8bd545d88c9096ed5e821770aac9f7b2
#
_cell.length_a   1.000
_cell.length_b   1.000
_cell.length_c   1.000
_cell.angle_alpha   90.00
_cell.angle_beta   90.00
_cell.angle_gamma   90.00
#
_symmetry.space_group_name_H-M   'P 1'
#
loop_
_entity.id
_entity.type
_entity.pdbx_description
1 polymer ?
#
loop_
_entity_poly.entity_id
_entity_poly.type
_entity_poly.pdbx_seq_one_letter_code
_entity_poly.pdbx_strand_id
1 'polypeptide(L)'
;ALNYYTNEMIQIPLDETMTPQENAKKYFDKYSKLKRTKEALDTLLQETGDEIKHLESIAASLDIASSEEDLVQIKEEMMEYGYVKRKNTGGKKVKVTSRPYHYISSDGYDIYVGKNNFQNDELSFKFASGNDWWFHAKGQPGSHVIVKSKNEELPDRTFEEAGKLAAYYSKGRQAPKVEIDYTQKKNLRKPTGGKPGFVVYYTNYSLLIEPDITGLQQIQ
;
A
#
# COMPACT_ATOMS: atom_id res chain seq x y z
N ALA A 1 -0.49 -23.95 42.66
CA ALA A 1 -0.97 -24.76 41.55
C ALA A 1 0.10 -24.98 40.54
N LEU A 2 0.07 -26.09 39.82
CA LEU A 2 0.98 -26.35 38.68
C LEU A 2 0.46 -25.63 37.44
N ASN A 3 1.29 -24.81 36.82
CA ASN A 3 0.99 -24.23 35.53
C ASN A 3 1.27 -25.27 34.44
N TYR A 4 0.24 -25.78 33.79
CA TYR A 4 0.38 -26.82 32.75
C TYR A 4 1.09 -26.38 31.49
N TYR A 5 1.20 -25.07 31.22
CA TYR A 5 1.88 -24.52 30.04
C TYR A 5 3.39 -24.38 30.24
N THR A 6 3.83 -24.01 31.46
CA THR A 6 5.26 -23.79 31.76
C THR A 6 5.85 -24.90 32.63
N ASN A 7 5.03 -25.81 33.13
CA ASN A 7 5.38 -26.85 34.10
C ASN A 7 6.05 -26.34 35.40
N GLU A 8 5.67 -25.11 35.81
CA GLU A 8 6.15 -24.43 36.99
C GLU A 8 5.08 -24.33 38.07
N MET A 9 5.49 -24.32 39.33
CA MET A 9 4.57 -24.06 40.44
C MET A 9 4.30 -22.58 40.56
N ILE A 10 3.01 -22.17 40.48
CA ILE A 10 2.55 -20.80 40.68
C ILE A 10 1.71 -20.68 41.94
N GLN A 11 1.82 -19.54 42.63
CA GLN A 11 0.91 -19.17 43.72
C GLN A 11 -0.23 -18.33 43.15
N ILE A 12 -1.45 -18.74 43.47
CA ILE A 12 -2.66 -18.02 43.07
C ILE A 12 -3.25 -17.40 44.37
N PRO A 13 -3.18 -16.06 44.51
CA PRO A 13 -3.75 -15.41 45.70
C PRO A 13 -5.30 -15.54 45.69
N LEU A 14 -5.86 -16.00 46.80
CA LEU A 14 -7.28 -16.11 46.98
C LEU A 14 -7.74 -15.07 48.00
N ASP A 15 -8.96 -14.56 47.82
CA ASP A 15 -9.64 -13.67 48.73
C ASP A 15 -10.34 -14.54 49.80
N GLU A 16 -9.89 -14.45 51.06
CA GLU A 16 -10.37 -15.25 52.17
C GLU A 16 -11.82 -14.92 52.56
N THR A 17 -12.30 -13.75 52.14
CA THR A 17 -13.70 -13.33 52.37
C THR A 17 -14.67 -13.93 51.34
N MET A 18 -14.16 -14.58 50.32
CA MET A 18 -14.93 -15.19 49.22
C MET A 18 -14.86 -16.72 49.29
N THR A 19 -15.92 -17.35 48.86
CA THR A 19 -15.94 -18.80 48.64
C THR A 19 -14.97 -19.22 47.54
N PRO A 20 -14.51 -20.47 47.48
CA PRO A 20 -13.67 -20.97 46.37
C PRO A 20 -14.28 -20.74 44.97
N GLN A 21 -15.62 -20.87 44.86
CA GLN A 21 -16.34 -20.66 43.63
C GLN A 21 -16.37 -19.18 43.21
N GLU A 22 -16.51 -18.27 44.14
CA GLU A 22 -16.45 -16.82 43.87
C GLU A 22 -15.06 -16.39 43.47
N ASN A 23 -14.03 -16.90 44.12
CA ASN A 23 -12.64 -16.69 43.71
C ASN A 23 -12.37 -17.18 42.28
N ALA A 24 -12.79 -18.40 41.94
CA ALA A 24 -12.67 -18.97 40.62
C ALA A 24 -13.39 -18.11 39.55
N LYS A 25 -14.64 -17.67 39.87
CA LYS A 25 -15.42 -16.79 39.01
C LYS A 25 -14.73 -15.46 38.78
N LYS A 26 -14.17 -14.82 39.83
CA LYS A 26 -13.43 -13.57 39.75
C LYS A 26 -12.23 -13.67 38.77
N TYR A 27 -11.48 -14.78 38.85
CA TYR A 27 -10.37 -15.03 37.89
C TYR A 27 -10.85 -15.30 36.48
N PHE A 28 -11.91 -16.07 36.32
CA PHE A 28 -12.51 -16.34 35.02
C PHE A 28 -13.06 -15.07 34.34
N ASP A 29 -13.76 -14.22 35.11
CA ASP A 29 -14.28 -12.94 34.60
C ASP A 29 -13.15 -12.00 34.18
N LYS A 30 -12.06 -11.96 34.99
CA LYS A 30 -10.85 -11.19 34.64
C LYS A 30 -10.19 -11.73 33.35
N TYR A 31 -10.03 -13.05 33.25
CA TYR A 31 -9.48 -13.69 32.05
C TYR A 31 -10.34 -13.36 30.81
N SER A 32 -11.65 -13.53 30.91
CA SER A 32 -12.59 -13.27 29.83
C SER A 32 -12.59 -11.81 29.39
N LYS A 33 -12.45 -10.85 30.32
CA LYS A 33 -12.30 -9.44 30.05
C LYS A 33 -10.99 -9.18 29.30
N LEU A 34 -9.87 -9.70 29.81
CA LEU A 34 -8.55 -9.51 29.20
C LEU A 34 -8.47 -10.11 27.80
N LYS A 35 -9.05 -11.31 27.60
CA LYS A 35 -9.12 -11.98 26.30
C LYS A 35 -9.86 -11.11 25.28
N ARG A 36 -11.07 -10.63 25.61
CA ARG A 36 -11.85 -9.75 24.73
C ARG A 36 -11.15 -8.42 24.46
N THR A 37 -10.50 -7.85 25.48
CA THR A 37 -9.72 -6.62 25.32
C THR A 37 -8.53 -6.83 24.36
N LYS A 38 -7.81 -7.95 24.49
CA LYS A 38 -6.71 -8.30 23.58
C LYS A 38 -7.21 -8.43 22.13
N GLU A 39 -8.27 -9.20 21.91
CA GLU A 39 -8.85 -9.40 20.56
C GLU A 39 -9.27 -8.06 19.92
N ALA A 40 -9.90 -7.18 20.69
CA ALA A 40 -10.29 -5.84 20.23
C ALA A 40 -9.06 -4.96 19.92
N LEU A 41 -8.02 -5.01 20.75
CA LEU A 41 -6.77 -4.27 20.52
C LEU A 41 -6.02 -4.77 19.31
N ASP A 42 -5.93 -6.08 19.08
CA ASP A 42 -5.27 -6.69 17.93
C ASP A 42 -5.95 -6.20 16.62
N THR A 43 -7.28 -6.17 16.60
CA THR A 43 -8.06 -5.64 15.46
C THR A 43 -7.78 -4.14 15.25
N LEU A 44 -7.84 -3.34 16.32
CA LEU A 44 -7.63 -1.90 16.24
C LEU A 44 -6.21 -1.54 15.78
N LEU A 45 -5.21 -2.30 16.22
CA LEU A 45 -3.82 -2.11 15.80
C LEU A 45 -3.64 -2.38 14.30
N GLN A 46 -4.31 -3.42 13.78
CA GLN A 46 -4.28 -3.73 12.36
C GLN A 46 -4.94 -2.61 11.53
N GLU A 47 -6.16 -2.21 11.92
CA GLU A 47 -6.91 -1.13 11.25
C GLU A 47 -6.12 0.18 11.24
N THR A 48 -5.55 0.58 12.39
CA THR A 48 -4.73 1.79 12.51
C THR A 48 -3.45 1.69 11.67
N GLY A 49 -2.81 0.52 11.66
CA GLY A 49 -1.63 0.27 10.83
C GLY A 49 -1.91 0.42 9.33
N ASP A 50 -3.05 -0.08 8.87
CA ASP A 50 -3.47 0.04 7.47
C ASP A 50 -3.89 1.48 7.13
N GLU A 51 -4.44 2.23 8.08
CA GLU A 51 -4.74 3.66 7.93
C GLU A 51 -3.46 4.50 7.81
N ILE A 52 -2.45 4.23 8.64
CA ILE A 52 -1.14 4.90 8.56
C ILE A 52 -0.51 4.65 7.19
N LYS A 53 -0.46 3.40 6.71
CA LYS A 53 0.09 3.09 5.38
C LYS A 53 -0.63 3.85 4.27
N HIS A 54 -1.95 3.98 4.36
CA HIS A 54 -2.72 4.75 3.38
C HIS A 54 -2.41 6.25 3.43
N LEU A 55 -2.28 6.83 4.61
CA LEU A 55 -1.87 8.23 4.75
C LEU A 55 -0.45 8.47 4.24
N GLU A 56 0.47 7.54 4.47
CA GLU A 56 1.83 7.60 3.91
C GLU A 56 1.82 7.52 2.38
N SER A 57 0.93 6.70 1.77
CA SER A 57 0.81 6.63 0.31
C SER A 57 0.21 7.92 -0.28
N ILE A 58 -0.73 8.56 0.41
CA ILE A 58 -1.24 9.88 0.05
C ILE A 58 -0.15 10.95 0.16
N ALA A 59 0.68 10.92 1.21
CA ALA A 59 1.81 11.83 1.35
C ALA A 59 2.81 11.68 0.19
N ALA A 60 3.14 10.44 -0.19
CA ALA A 60 3.99 10.19 -1.36
C ALA A 60 3.35 10.71 -2.66
N SER A 61 2.03 10.59 -2.82
CA SER A 61 1.31 11.14 -3.97
C SER A 61 1.38 12.67 -4.02
N LEU A 62 1.38 13.35 -2.87
CA LEU A 62 1.56 14.82 -2.80
C LEU A 62 2.97 15.24 -3.27
N ASP A 63 4.01 14.45 -2.95
CA ASP A 63 5.38 14.70 -3.40
C ASP A 63 5.56 14.47 -4.92
N ILE A 64 4.70 13.64 -5.52
CA ILE A 64 4.70 13.31 -6.96
C ILE A 64 3.86 14.29 -7.77
N ALA A 65 2.85 14.90 -7.16
CA ALA A 65 1.91 15.81 -7.82
C ALA A 65 2.65 16.99 -8.47
N SER A 66 2.35 17.24 -9.75
CA SER A 66 2.99 18.30 -10.55
C SER A 66 1.98 19.32 -11.08
N SER A 67 0.69 19.09 -10.91
CA SER A 67 -0.38 19.95 -11.42
C SER A 67 -1.52 20.12 -10.40
N GLU A 68 -2.37 21.12 -10.64
CA GLU A 68 -3.56 21.35 -9.80
C GLU A 68 -4.55 20.17 -9.92
N GLU A 69 -4.65 19.57 -11.09
CA GLU A 69 -5.49 18.39 -11.34
C GLU A 69 -5.06 17.20 -10.48
N ASP A 70 -3.75 17.00 -10.30
CA ASP A 70 -3.21 15.95 -9.44
C ASP A 70 -3.64 16.17 -7.98
N LEU A 71 -3.53 17.42 -7.49
CA LEU A 71 -3.94 17.78 -6.14
C LEU A 71 -5.46 17.62 -5.92
N VAL A 72 -6.26 17.91 -6.94
CA VAL A 72 -7.72 17.71 -6.87
C VAL A 72 -8.06 16.23 -6.71
N GLN A 73 -7.41 15.32 -7.44
CA GLN A 73 -7.64 13.87 -7.30
C GLN A 73 -7.21 13.36 -5.92
N ILE A 74 -6.06 13.81 -5.42
CA ILE A 74 -5.59 13.44 -4.07
C ILE A 74 -6.58 13.94 -3.01
N LYS A 75 -7.08 15.15 -3.15
CA LYS A 75 -8.10 15.69 -2.25
C LYS A 75 -9.42 14.92 -2.32
N GLU A 76 -9.82 14.45 -3.50
CA GLU A 76 -11.01 13.60 -3.64
C GLU A 76 -10.82 12.28 -2.88
N GLU A 77 -9.65 11.65 -2.96
CA GLU A 77 -9.30 10.47 -2.19
C GLU A 77 -9.38 10.74 -0.68
N MET A 78 -8.76 11.83 -0.20
CA MET A 78 -8.82 12.22 1.20
C MET A 78 -10.26 12.47 1.70
N MET A 79 -11.12 13.01 0.84
CA MET A 79 -12.53 13.21 1.18
C MET A 79 -13.33 11.91 1.17
N GLU A 80 -13.02 10.97 0.28
CA GLU A 80 -13.67 9.66 0.19
C GLU A 80 -13.41 8.82 1.45
N TYR A 81 -12.17 8.87 1.95
CA TYR A 81 -11.76 8.15 3.16
C TYR A 81 -11.93 8.95 4.46
N GLY A 82 -12.56 10.13 4.40
CA GLY A 82 -12.95 10.90 5.58
C GLY A 82 -11.82 11.70 6.25
N TYR A 83 -10.64 11.78 5.65
CA TYR A 83 -9.52 12.58 6.18
C TYR A 83 -9.75 14.08 6.05
N VAL A 84 -10.53 14.49 5.06
CA VAL A 84 -10.92 15.88 4.83
C VAL A 84 -12.44 15.97 4.69
N LYS A 85 -13.05 16.96 5.36
CA LYS A 85 -14.50 17.19 5.26
C LYS A 85 -14.87 17.69 3.86
N ARG A 86 -15.93 17.12 3.26
CA ARG A 86 -16.55 17.68 2.06
C ARG A 86 -17.15 19.05 2.38
N LYS A 87 -16.66 20.12 1.75
CA LYS A 87 -17.39 21.38 1.74
C LYS A 87 -18.54 21.24 0.77
N ASN A 88 -19.77 21.47 1.24
CA ASN A 88 -20.97 21.51 0.40
C ASN A 88 -20.95 22.82 -0.41
N THR A 89 -20.13 22.88 -1.45
CA THR A 89 -20.20 23.93 -2.45
C THR A 89 -21.23 23.48 -3.47
N GLY A 90 -22.38 24.13 -3.54
CA GLY A 90 -23.50 23.80 -4.45
C GLY A 90 -23.18 23.97 -5.95
N GLY A 91 -21.94 23.78 -6.37
CA GLY A 91 -21.45 23.85 -7.73
C GLY A 91 -21.43 22.47 -8.42
N LYS A 92 -21.61 22.46 -9.74
CA LYS A 92 -21.42 21.26 -10.57
C LYS A 92 -19.99 20.73 -10.35
N LYS A 93 -19.87 19.42 -10.07
CA LYS A 93 -18.56 18.74 -10.04
C LYS A 93 -17.89 18.94 -11.40
N VAL A 94 -16.83 19.73 -11.44
CA VAL A 94 -15.93 19.74 -12.60
C VAL A 94 -15.16 18.41 -12.54
N LYS A 95 -15.31 17.57 -13.55
CA LYS A 95 -14.58 16.33 -13.67
C LYS A 95 -13.14 16.68 -14.07
N VAL A 96 -12.31 16.90 -13.09
CA VAL A 96 -10.87 17.12 -13.29
C VAL A 96 -10.22 15.76 -13.52
N THR A 97 -9.55 15.59 -14.66
CA THR A 97 -8.91 14.33 -15.04
C THR A 97 -7.40 14.56 -15.13
N SER A 98 -6.70 14.31 -14.02
CA SER A 98 -5.26 14.06 -14.09
C SER A 98 -5.01 12.72 -14.80
N ARG A 99 -3.91 12.65 -15.55
CA ARG A 99 -3.49 11.43 -16.27
C ARG A 99 -2.18 10.92 -15.68
N PRO A 100 -1.94 9.60 -15.72
CA PRO A 100 -0.65 9.02 -15.40
C PRO A 100 0.47 9.64 -16.24
N TYR A 101 1.71 9.66 -15.74
CA TYR A 101 2.84 9.96 -16.60
C TYR A 101 3.00 8.87 -17.63
N HIS A 102 3.37 9.28 -18.84
CA HIS A 102 3.67 8.39 -19.96
C HIS A 102 5.11 8.59 -20.40
N TYR A 103 5.88 7.52 -20.37
CA TYR A 103 7.26 7.45 -20.83
C TYR A 103 7.37 6.42 -21.96
N ILE A 104 8.41 6.56 -22.76
CA ILE A 104 8.82 5.53 -23.73
C ILE A 104 10.21 5.07 -23.33
N SER A 105 10.39 3.74 -23.21
CA SER A 105 11.70 3.16 -22.97
C SER A 105 12.63 3.35 -24.17
N SER A 106 13.93 3.22 -23.94
CA SER A 106 14.93 3.28 -25.03
C SER A 106 14.70 2.22 -26.11
N ASP A 107 13.97 1.14 -25.78
CA ASP A 107 13.61 0.07 -26.71
C ASP A 107 12.22 0.26 -27.34
N GLY A 108 11.54 1.39 -27.09
CA GLY A 108 10.27 1.76 -27.71
C GLY A 108 9.02 1.18 -27.03
N TYR A 109 9.11 0.75 -25.77
CA TYR A 109 7.97 0.28 -24.99
C TYR A 109 7.33 1.40 -24.19
N ASP A 110 6.00 1.41 -24.17
CA ASP A 110 5.21 2.36 -23.39
C ASP A 110 5.27 2.02 -21.90
N ILE A 111 5.60 3.01 -21.08
CA ILE A 111 5.68 2.91 -19.62
C ILE A 111 4.75 3.96 -19.00
N TYR A 112 3.84 3.52 -18.14
CA TYR A 112 2.89 4.39 -17.45
C TYR A 112 3.15 4.40 -15.96
N VAL A 113 3.13 5.60 -15.35
CA VAL A 113 3.42 5.82 -13.94
C VAL A 113 2.23 6.51 -13.28
N GLY A 114 1.64 5.89 -12.27
CA GLY A 114 0.52 6.46 -11.53
C GLY A 114 0.98 7.56 -10.57
N LYS A 115 0.27 8.68 -10.54
CA LYS A 115 0.58 9.84 -9.69
C LYS A 115 -0.09 9.79 -8.32
N ASN A 116 -1.11 8.95 -8.15
CA ASN A 116 -1.87 8.78 -6.92
C ASN A 116 -2.49 7.38 -6.84
N ASN A 117 -3.09 7.04 -5.71
CA ASN A 117 -3.62 5.70 -5.47
C ASN A 117 -4.75 5.31 -6.42
N PHE A 118 -5.60 6.24 -6.85
CA PHE A 118 -6.64 5.94 -7.84
C PHE A 118 -6.05 5.57 -9.20
N GLN A 119 -5.02 6.30 -9.65
CA GLN A 119 -4.31 5.99 -10.89
C GLN A 119 -3.52 4.68 -10.77
N ASN A 120 -2.87 4.43 -9.63
CA ASN A 120 -2.19 3.18 -9.35
C ASN A 120 -3.16 1.98 -9.46
N ASP A 121 -4.35 2.12 -8.90
CA ASP A 121 -5.41 1.10 -8.97
C ASP A 121 -5.91 0.90 -10.40
N GLU A 122 -6.19 1.99 -11.11
CA GLU A 122 -6.64 1.95 -12.50
C GLU A 122 -5.62 1.32 -13.44
N LEU A 123 -4.35 1.73 -13.33
CA LEU A 123 -3.25 1.18 -14.12
C LEU A 123 -3.09 -0.33 -13.88
N SER A 124 -3.10 -0.76 -12.61
CA SER A 124 -2.83 -2.15 -12.25
C SER A 124 -3.98 -3.09 -12.56
N PHE A 125 -5.25 -2.64 -12.41
CA PHE A 125 -6.39 -3.57 -12.46
C PHE A 125 -7.33 -3.38 -13.66
N LYS A 126 -7.31 -2.20 -14.32
CA LYS A 126 -8.16 -1.93 -15.49
C LYS A 126 -7.36 -1.75 -16.77
N PHE A 127 -6.24 -1.04 -16.73
CA PHE A 127 -5.44 -0.69 -17.90
C PHE A 127 -4.45 -1.78 -18.31
N ALA A 128 -3.74 -2.37 -17.35
CA ALA A 128 -2.75 -3.40 -17.62
C ALA A 128 -3.40 -4.72 -18.06
N SER A 129 -2.84 -5.36 -19.09
CA SER A 129 -3.18 -6.71 -19.55
C SER A 129 -2.38 -7.77 -18.80
N GLY A 130 -2.78 -9.03 -18.83
CA GLY A 130 -2.19 -10.10 -18.03
C GLY A 130 -0.68 -10.26 -18.15
N ASN A 131 -0.11 -10.02 -19.34
CA ASN A 131 1.33 -10.16 -19.63
C ASN A 131 2.12 -8.85 -19.47
N ASP A 132 1.46 -7.70 -19.23
CA ASP A 132 2.16 -6.46 -18.93
C ASP A 132 2.90 -6.56 -17.60
N TRP A 133 3.99 -5.83 -17.46
CA TRP A 133 4.81 -5.85 -16.28
C TRP A 133 4.47 -4.69 -15.35
N TRP A 134 4.39 -4.99 -14.07
CA TRP A 134 4.15 -4.07 -12.97
C TRP A 134 5.40 -3.96 -12.11
N PHE A 135 5.74 -2.74 -11.69
CA PHE A 135 6.87 -2.43 -10.82
C PHE A 135 6.42 -1.53 -9.68
N HIS A 136 7.03 -1.69 -8.51
CA HIS A 136 6.78 -0.85 -7.34
C HIS A 136 7.92 -0.92 -6.34
N ALA A 137 8.17 0.17 -5.62
CA ALA A 137 9.17 0.23 -4.56
C ALA A 137 8.77 -0.69 -3.38
N LYS A 138 9.65 -1.63 -3.05
CA LYS A 138 9.37 -2.67 -2.07
C LYS A 138 9.21 -2.09 -0.66
N GLY A 139 8.11 -2.44 0.00
CA GLY A 139 7.87 -2.11 1.39
C GLY A 139 7.71 -0.60 1.70
N GLN A 140 7.57 0.26 0.72
CA GLN A 140 7.42 1.70 0.90
C GLN A 140 6.41 2.30 -0.10
N PRO A 141 5.80 3.46 0.23
CA PRO A 141 4.88 4.15 -0.67
C PRO A 141 5.55 4.61 -1.96
N GLY A 142 4.80 4.51 -3.07
CA GLY A 142 5.27 4.92 -4.39
C GLY A 142 4.26 4.67 -5.49
N SER A 143 4.66 4.99 -6.71
CA SER A 143 3.87 4.79 -7.91
C SER A 143 3.87 3.34 -8.36
N HIS A 144 2.73 2.90 -8.91
CA HIS A 144 2.70 1.72 -9.76
C HIS A 144 3.19 2.11 -11.14
N VAL A 145 4.16 1.36 -11.64
CA VAL A 145 4.70 1.54 -12.99
C VAL A 145 4.28 0.34 -13.83
N ILE A 146 3.67 0.59 -14.98
CA ILE A 146 3.21 -0.44 -15.90
C ILE A 146 3.96 -0.33 -17.23
N VAL A 147 4.61 -1.42 -17.63
CA VAL A 147 5.19 -1.55 -18.96
C VAL A 147 4.26 -2.38 -19.84
N LYS A 148 3.88 -1.81 -21.00
CA LYS A 148 3.06 -2.50 -21.99
C LYS A 148 3.93 -3.45 -22.81
N SER A 149 3.87 -4.75 -22.51
CA SER A 149 4.74 -5.77 -23.14
C SER A 149 4.39 -6.10 -24.57
N LYS A 150 3.20 -5.73 -25.06
CA LYS A 150 2.70 -6.10 -26.41
C LYS A 150 2.73 -7.62 -26.64
N ASN A 151 2.74 -8.42 -25.57
CA ASN A 151 2.92 -9.87 -25.55
C ASN A 151 4.31 -10.35 -26.05
N GLU A 152 5.30 -9.47 -25.98
CA GLU A 152 6.69 -9.77 -26.30
C GLU A 152 7.52 -9.89 -25.02
N GLU A 153 8.69 -10.53 -25.11
CA GLU A 153 9.68 -10.52 -24.04
C GLU A 153 10.36 -9.14 -24.00
N LEU A 154 10.36 -8.51 -22.82
CA LEU A 154 10.94 -7.19 -22.66
C LEU A 154 12.47 -7.29 -22.56
N PRO A 155 13.22 -6.37 -23.19
CA PRO A 155 14.66 -6.23 -23.00
C PRO A 155 15.02 -5.84 -21.55
N ASP A 156 16.18 -6.31 -21.06
CA ASP A 156 16.69 -5.98 -19.72
C ASP A 156 16.75 -4.47 -19.46
N ARG A 157 17.12 -3.70 -20.47
CA ARG A 157 17.18 -2.24 -20.38
C ARG A 157 15.81 -1.62 -20.07
N THR A 158 14.74 -2.13 -20.68
CA THR A 158 13.37 -1.67 -20.38
C THR A 158 12.97 -2.00 -18.93
N PHE A 159 13.40 -3.17 -18.39
CA PHE A 159 13.20 -3.50 -16.96
C PHE A 159 13.95 -2.52 -16.05
N GLU A 160 15.20 -2.19 -16.37
CA GLU A 160 15.98 -1.21 -15.60
C GLU A 160 15.31 0.17 -15.62
N GLU A 161 14.90 0.65 -16.79
CA GLU A 161 14.25 1.96 -16.96
C GLU A 161 12.92 2.04 -16.19
N ALA A 162 12.11 1.01 -16.25
CA ALA A 162 10.87 0.92 -15.46
C ALA A 162 11.15 0.87 -13.95
N GLY A 163 12.20 0.15 -13.53
CA GLY A 163 12.67 0.11 -12.16
C GLY A 163 13.14 1.48 -11.67
N LYS A 164 13.89 2.24 -12.48
CA LYS A 164 14.31 3.62 -12.18
C LYS A 164 13.12 4.54 -11.98
N LEU A 165 12.10 4.44 -12.83
CA LEU A 165 10.85 5.19 -12.67
C LEU A 165 10.14 4.84 -11.37
N ALA A 166 10.02 3.55 -11.02
CA ALA A 166 9.41 3.13 -9.77
C ALA A 166 10.19 3.62 -8.54
N ALA A 167 11.53 3.63 -8.62
CA ALA A 167 12.40 4.17 -7.58
C ALA A 167 12.24 5.69 -7.42
N TYR A 168 12.26 6.41 -8.54
CA TYR A 168 12.16 7.87 -8.55
C TYR A 168 10.80 8.37 -8.04
N TYR A 169 9.71 7.70 -8.40
CA TYR A 169 8.36 8.03 -7.97
C TYR A 169 7.96 7.26 -6.70
N SER A 170 8.88 7.17 -5.73
CA SER A 170 8.66 6.55 -4.42
C SER A 170 9.21 7.41 -3.29
N LYS A 171 8.84 7.05 -2.06
CA LYS A 171 9.44 7.64 -0.84
C LYS A 171 10.97 7.47 -0.79
N GLY A 172 11.50 6.46 -1.50
CA GLY A 172 12.94 6.17 -1.60
C GLY A 172 13.71 7.05 -2.58
N ARG A 173 13.09 8.04 -3.22
CA ARG A 173 13.69 8.90 -4.27
C ARG A 173 15.05 9.49 -3.90
N GLN A 174 15.32 9.77 -2.62
CA GLN A 174 16.56 10.36 -2.14
C GLN A 174 17.58 9.31 -1.67
N ALA A 175 17.23 8.04 -1.68
CA ALA A 175 18.15 6.98 -1.32
C ALA A 175 19.14 6.69 -2.45
N PRO A 176 20.37 6.25 -2.15
CA PRO A 176 21.34 5.90 -3.20
C PRO A 176 20.86 4.75 -4.08
N LYS A 177 20.10 3.80 -3.50
CA LYS A 177 19.46 2.71 -4.23
C LYS A 177 18.14 2.34 -3.57
N VAL A 178 17.20 1.88 -4.39
CA VAL A 178 15.86 1.42 -3.97
C VAL A 178 15.64 0.00 -4.46
N GLU A 179 15.11 -0.86 -3.59
CA GLU A 179 14.66 -2.20 -3.97
C GLU A 179 13.27 -2.10 -4.61
N ILE A 180 13.15 -2.61 -5.82
CA ILE A 180 11.93 -2.60 -6.62
C ILE A 180 11.45 -4.02 -6.83
N ASP A 181 10.23 -4.30 -6.40
CA ASP A 181 9.54 -5.54 -6.75
C ASP A 181 8.87 -5.38 -8.11
N TYR A 182 8.96 -6.42 -8.95
CA TYR A 182 8.29 -6.44 -10.23
C TYR A 182 7.72 -7.82 -10.55
N THR A 183 6.60 -7.83 -11.26
CA THR A 183 5.92 -9.06 -11.65
C THR A 183 4.97 -8.80 -12.82
N GLN A 184 4.52 -9.87 -13.48
CA GLN A 184 3.45 -9.73 -14.47
C GLN A 184 2.10 -9.43 -13.81
N LYS A 185 1.30 -8.60 -14.46
CA LYS A 185 -0.04 -8.18 -13.96
C LYS A 185 -0.93 -9.37 -13.56
N LYS A 186 -0.84 -10.51 -14.24
CA LYS A 186 -1.62 -11.71 -13.92
C LYS A 186 -1.40 -12.23 -12.49
N ASN A 187 -0.27 -11.90 -11.87
CA ASN A 187 0.08 -12.29 -10.50
C ASN A 187 -0.45 -11.31 -9.44
N LEU A 188 -0.98 -10.14 -9.86
CA LEU A 188 -1.53 -9.15 -8.94
C LEU A 188 -2.97 -9.51 -8.56
N ARG A 189 -3.29 -9.28 -7.28
CA ARG A 189 -4.65 -9.37 -6.74
C ARG A 189 -4.97 -8.12 -5.94
N LYS A 190 -6.21 -7.65 -6.04
CA LYS A 190 -6.72 -6.59 -5.16
C LYS A 190 -7.18 -7.25 -3.85
N PRO A 191 -6.68 -6.82 -2.68
CA PRO A 191 -7.17 -7.33 -1.41
C PRO A 191 -8.65 -6.98 -1.23
N THR A 192 -9.44 -7.89 -0.66
CA THR A 192 -10.85 -7.67 -0.37
C THR A 192 -11.00 -6.50 0.61
N GLY A 193 -11.79 -5.48 0.25
CA GLY A 193 -11.92 -4.26 1.05
C GLY A 193 -10.68 -3.35 1.04
N GLY A 194 -9.65 -3.68 0.24
CA GLY A 194 -8.42 -2.88 0.15
C GLY A 194 -8.66 -1.50 -0.43
N LYS A 195 -7.95 -0.51 0.11
CA LYS A 195 -7.93 0.87 -0.37
C LYS A 195 -7.31 0.94 -1.78
N PRO A 196 -7.55 2.01 -2.56
CA PRO A 196 -6.92 2.19 -3.87
C PRO A 196 -5.39 2.13 -3.77
N GLY A 197 -4.73 1.60 -4.79
CA GLY A 197 -3.29 1.44 -4.84
C GLY A 197 -2.73 0.26 -4.04
N PHE A 198 -3.54 -0.43 -3.23
CA PHE A 198 -3.08 -1.61 -2.50
C PHE A 198 -3.19 -2.86 -3.36
N VAL A 199 -2.09 -3.60 -3.43
CA VAL A 199 -1.99 -4.86 -4.20
C VAL A 199 -1.38 -5.97 -3.35
N VAL A 200 -1.75 -7.21 -3.68
CA VAL A 200 -1.12 -8.41 -3.14
C VAL A 200 -0.59 -9.22 -4.30
N TYR A 201 0.62 -9.71 -4.17
CA TYR A 201 1.27 -10.62 -5.11
C TYR A 201 2.06 -11.69 -4.35
N TYR A 202 2.18 -12.87 -4.91
CA TYR A 202 2.85 -14.02 -4.28
C TYR A 202 4.09 -14.47 -5.05
N THR A 203 4.21 -14.03 -6.31
CA THR A 203 5.34 -14.33 -7.17
C THR A 203 5.86 -13.02 -7.74
N ASN A 204 7.09 -12.68 -7.41
CA ASN A 204 7.75 -11.47 -7.88
C ASN A 204 9.25 -11.71 -8.03
N TYR A 205 9.87 -10.82 -8.75
CA TYR A 205 11.31 -10.60 -8.80
C TYR A 205 11.62 -9.27 -8.12
N SER A 206 12.86 -9.08 -7.71
CA SER A 206 13.31 -7.82 -7.13
C SER A 206 14.61 -7.37 -7.81
N LEU A 207 14.76 -6.08 -7.98
CA LEU A 207 15.99 -5.45 -8.45
C LEU A 207 16.35 -4.28 -7.53
N LEU A 208 17.65 -4.02 -7.37
CA LEU A 208 18.17 -2.89 -6.60
C LEU A 208 18.72 -1.84 -7.57
N ILE A 209 18.09 -0.65 -7.60
CA ILE A 209 18.37 0.34 -8.64
C ILE A 209 18.48 1.76 -8.08
N GLU A 210 19.25 2.61 -8.76
CA GLU A 210 19.35 4.03 -8.46
C GLU A 210 18.12 4.78 -8.98
N PRO A 211 17.55 5.74 -8.23
CA PRO A 211 16.39 6.51 -8.65
C PRO A 211 16.76 7.64 -9.64
N ASP A 212 17.46 7.30 -10.70
CA ASP A 212 17.91 8.23 -11.73
C ASP A 212 17.14 8.01 -13.04
N ILE A 213 16.35 9.00 -13.41
CA ILE A 213 15.55 9.00 -14.66
C ILE A 213 16.16 9.86 -15.76
N THR A 214 17.42 10.29 -15.62
CA THR A 214 18.11 11.08 -16.62
C THR A 214 18.16 10.33 -17.95
N GLY A 215 17.71 11.00 -19.02
CA GLY A 215 17.66 10.43 -20.36
C GLY A 215 16.41 9.63 -20.70
N LEU A 216 15.48 9.41 -19.75
CA LEU A 216 14.18 8.81 -20.06
C LEU A 216 13.25 9.83 -20.70
N GLN A 217 12.62 9.45 -21.81
CA GLN A 217 11.73 10.33 -22.58
C GLN A 217 10.31 10.31 -22.00
N GLN A 218 9.94 11.40 -21.34
CA GLN A 218 8.55 11.63 -20.95
C GLN A 218 7.77 12.22 -22.12
N ILE A 219 6.60 11.62 -22.43
CA ILE A 219 5.71 12.06 -23.51
C ILE A 219 4.58 12.94 -22.96
N GLN A 220 4.08 12.61 -21.75
CA GLN A 220 2.98 13.30 -21.11
C GLN A 220 3.11 13.25 -19.59
#